data_2b1cfa0a1fd684bbf124e0edd2750a50
#
_entry.id   2b1cfa0a1fd684bbf124e0edd2750a50
#
_cell.length_a   1.000
_cell.length_b   1.000
_cell.length_c   1.000
_cell.angle_alpha   90.00
_cell.angle_beta   90.00
_cell.angle_gamma   90.00
#
_symmetry.space_group_name_H-M   'P 1'
#
loop_
_entity.id
_entity.type
_entity.pdbx_description
1 polymer ?
#
loop_
_entity_poly.entity_id
_entity_poly.type
_entity_poly.pdbx_seq_one_letter_code
_entity_poly.pdbx_strand_id
1 'polypeptide(L)'
;MTVLLASPSGTLNWLRSDGLEIVLYVLGAMLFSRFATFLRDRLTRKIDTQFRSSDALVRSEAAKHRHALAQVITWVVLVIVYVLVGMAVLERLGFQVSGLVAPAAVLGAALGFGAQRIVQDILAGFFLITERQYGFGDVVRIAVTGQPEPAEGTVEDVTLRITTVRNSNGEVITVPNGQIVKVTNLSKDWARAAVDVPVPASADIKRINEILDEVGTEAYSDPGLQPLLLDKPSVMGVEDLTVDTMNIRMVARTLPGKQFDVGRELRVRVAAALRREGISENS
;
A
#
# COMPACT_ATOMS: atom_id res chain seq x y z
N MET A 1 11.26 -51.64 30.20
CA MET A 1 12.67 -51.52 29.80
C MET A 1 13.15 -52.93 29.43
N THR A 2 12.84 -53.36 28.20
CA THR A 2 13.19 -54.69 27.69
C THR A 2 14.22 -54.42 26.58
N VAL A 3 15.49 -54.56 26.92
CA VAL A 3 16.57 -54.57 25.93
C VAL A 3 16.44 -55.91 25.16
N LEU A 4 15.72 -55.87 24.04
CA LEU A 4 15.74 -56.97 23.08
C LEU A 4 17.14 -57.03 22.48
N LEU A 5 17.86 -58.12 22.82
CA LEU A 5 19.08 -58.56 22.14
C LEU A 5 18.71 -58.79 20.66
N ALA A 6 18.85 -57.74 19.85
CA ALA A 6 18.59 -57.78 18.43
C ALA A 6 19.58 -58.75 17.78
N SER A 7 19.09 -59.72 17.01
CA SER A 7 19.91 -60.53 16.16
C SER A 7 20.76 -59.66 15.22
N PRO A 8 22.03 -60.06 14.88
CA PRO A 8 22.89 -59.24 14.01
C PRO A 8 22.26 -58.89 12.67
N SER A 9 21.33 -59.68 12.19
CA SER A 9 20.53 -59.40 10.98
C SER A 9 19.48 -58.31 11.18
N GLY A 10 18.90 -58.16 12.38
CA GLY A 10 17.91 -57.12 12.69
C GLY A 10 18.54 -55.72 12.81
N THR A 11 19.74 -55.66 13.41
CA THR A 11 20.49 -54.39 13.51
C THR A 11 21.02 -53.90 12.17
N LEU A 12 21.46 -54.86 11.30
CA LEU A 12 21.89 -54.50 9.94
C LEU A 12 20.73 -54.03 9.04
N ASN A 13 19.56 -54.64 9.19
CA ASN A 13 18.37 -54.16 8.46
C ASN A 13 17.89 -52.82 8.95
N TRP A 14 17.89 -52.57 10.26
CA TRP A 14 17.55 -51.26 10.81
C TRP A 14 18.54 -50.16 10.36
N LEU A 15 19.86 -50.46 10.37
CA LEU A 15 20.90 -49.59 9.86
C LEU A 15 20.74 -49.27 8.37
N ARG A 16 20.25 -50.21 7.57
CA ARG A 16 20.02 -50.01 6.12
C ARG A 16 18.74 -49.28 5.80
N SER A 17 17.70 -49.33 6.65
CA SER A 17 16.44 -48.62 6.46
C SER A 17 16.44 -47.30 7.25
N ASP A 18 16.19 -47.36 8.54
CA ASP A 18 15.97 -46.18 9.39
C ASP A 18 17.26 -45.37 9.63
N GLY A 19 18.41 -46.05 9.78
CA GLY A 19 19.70 -45.39 9.93
C GLY A 19 20.12 -44.59 8.70
N LEU A 20 19.87 -45.13 7.50
CA LEU A 20 20.15 -44.42 6.23
C LEU A 20 19.22 -43.21 6.05
N GLU A 21 17.95 -43.35 6.41
CA GLU A 21 17.01 -42.20 6.35
C GLU A 21 17.40 -41.12 7.32
N ILE A 22 17.80 -41.43 8.56
CA ILE A 22 18.30 -40.44 9.53
C ILE A 22 19.49 -39.69 8.96
N VAL A 23 20.47 -40.42 8.37
CA VAL A 23 21.63 -39.77 7.72
C VAL A 23 21.21 -38.86 6.59
N LEU A 24 20.25 -39.28 5.76
CA LEU A 24 19.71 -38.45 4.67
C LEU A 24 19.00 -37.21 5.18
N TYR A 25 18.20 -37.30 6.24
CA TYR A 25 17.54 -36.14 6.85
C TYR A 25 18.56 -35.15 7.41
N VAL A 26 19.58 -35.61 8.12
CA VAL A 26 20.64 -34.76 8.68
C VAL A 26 21.48 -34.11 7.56
N LEU A 27 21.88 -34.88 6.55
CA LEU A 27 22.60 -34.34 5.39
C LEU A 27 21.74 -33.35 4.60
N GLY A 28 20.46 -33.65 4.39
CA GLY A 28 19.51 -32.74 3.77
C GLY A 28 19.37 -31.41 4.53
N ALA A 29 19.25 -31.47 5.86
CA ALA A 29 19.22 -30.30 6.70
C ALA A 29 20.52 -29.47 6.65
N MET A 30 21.67 -30.16 6.65
CA MET A 30 22.98 -29.51 6.50
C MET A 30 23.14 -28.85 5.14
N LEU A 31 22.76 -29.53 4.06
CA LEU A 31 22.79 -28.96 2.71
C LEU A 31 21.83 -27.76 2.59
N PHE A 32 20.63 -27.89 3.12
CA PHE A 32 19.66 -26.82 3.14
C PHE A 32 20.17 -25.62 3.94
N SER A 33 20.76 -25.85 5.11
CA SER A 33 21.31 -24.74 5.92
C SER A 33 22.46 -24.03 5.21
N ARG A 34 23.35 -24.78 4.54
CA ARG A 34 24.41 -24.22 3.69
C ARG A 34 23.84 -23.45 2.51
N PHE A 35 22.83 -23.98 1.86
CA PHE A 35 22.16 -23.31 0.74
C PHE A 35 21.45 -22.04 1.19
N ALA A 36 20.71 -22.07 2.30
CA ALA A 36 20.02 -20.90 2.85
C ALA A 36 20.99 -19.77 3.23
N THR A 37 22.11 -20.13 3.89
CA THR A 37 23.16 -19.15 4.22
C THR A 37 23.88 -18.61 2.98
N PHE A 38 24.17 -19.46 2.00
CA PHE A 38 24.75 -19.05 0.71
C PHE A 38 23.82 -18.10 -0.04
N LEU A 39 22.52 -18.42 -0.09
CA LEU A 39 21.51 -17.57 -0.75
C LEU A 39 21.39 -16.20 -0.06
N ARG A 40 21.34 -16.19 1.28
CA ARG A 40 21.37 -14.95 2.08
C ARG A 40 22.59 -14.11 1.71
N ASP A 41 23.78 -14.69 1.75
CA ASP A 41 25.04 -13.98 1.49
C ASP A 41 25.14 -13.50 0.03
N ARG A 42 24.58 -14.25 -0.92
CA ARG A 42 24.52 -13.83 -2.33
C ARG A 42 23.55 -12.68 -2.56
N LEU A 43 22.37 -12.69 -1.92
CA LEU A 43 21.38 -11.62 -2.02
C LEU A 43 21.89 -10.33 -1.38
N THR A 44 22.53 -10.43 -0.20
CA THR A 44 23.09 -9.28 0.49
C THR A 44 24.28 -8.66 -0.27
N ARG A 45 25.18 -9.47 -0.85
CA ARG A 45 26.32 -8.97 -1.64
C ARG A 45 25.91 -8.26 -2.93
N LYS A 46 24.90 -8.74 -3.64
CA LYS A 46 24.38 -8.07 -4.85
C LYS A 46 23.83 -6.66 -4.56
N ILE A 47 23.26 -6.47 -3.39
CA ILE A 47 22.74 -5.17 -2.95
C ILE A 47 23.87 -4.19 -2.64
N ASP A 48 24.95 -4.64 -2.01
CA ASP A 48 26.10 -3.80 -1.65
C ASP A 48 26.88 -3.29 -2.87
N THR A 49 26.99 -4.09 -3.95
CA THR A 49 27.73 -3.70 -5.15
C THR A 49 27.00 -2.67 -6.00
N GLN A 50 25.69 -2.63 -5.97
CA GLN A 50 24.87 -1.69 -6.76
C GLN A 50 24.87 -0.26 -6.16
N PHE A 51 25.33 -0.11 -4.91
CA PHE A 51 25.24 1.13 -4.15
C PHE A 51 26.60 1.83 -3.87
N ARG A 52 27.69 1.42 -4.50
CA ARG A 52 29.04 2.00 -4.26
C ARG A 52 29.23 3.44 -4.76
N SER A 53 28.25 4.07 -5.40
CA SER A 53 28.41 5.34 -6.12
C SER A 53 27.73 6.58 -5.54
N SER A 54 27.17 6.58 -4.34
CA SER A 54 26.58 7.79 -3.76
C SER A 54 26.54 7.80 -2.22
N ASP A 55 26.79 8.97 -1.65
CA ASP A 55 26.73 9.42 -0.24
C ASP A 55 26.67 8.39 0.90
N ALA A 56 27.82 8.22 1.59
CA ALA A 56 28.08 7.11 2.50
C ALA A 56 27.37 7.18 3.88
N LEU A 57 26.89 8.33 4.34
CA LEU A 57 26.42 8.49 5.73
C LEU A 57 24.94 8.10 5.96
N VAL A 58 24.04 8.42 5.04
CA VAL A 58 22.59 8.11 5.19
C VAL A 58 22.28 6.65 4.82
N ARG A 59 23.16 5.97 4.07
CA ARG A 59 22.96 4.61 3.54
C ARG A 59 23.36 3.49 4.48
N SER A 60 24.15 3.77 5.50
CA SER A 60 24.61 2.73 6.43
C SER A 60 23.46 2.15 7.26
N GLU A 61 22.41 2.90 7.53
CA GLU A 61 21.27 2.44 8.32
C GLU A 61 20.32 1.52 7.53
N ALA A 62 19.96 1.90 6.29
CA ALA A 62 19.09 1.05 5.46
C ALA A 62 19.72 -0.30 5.10
N ALA A 63 21.04 -0.33 4.87
CA ALA A 63 21.78 -1.56 4.64
C ALA A 63 21.81 -2.45 5.89
N LYS A 64 22.06 -1.88 7.07
CA LYS A 64 22.04 -2.61 8.36
C LYS A 64 20.67 -3.25 8.64
N HIS A 65 19.58 -2.52 8.40
CA HIS A 65 18.23 -3.05 8.57
C HIS A 65 17.93 -4.24 7.64
N ARG A 66 18.35 -4.18 6.38
CA ARG A 66 18.17 -5.28 5.41
C ARG A 66 18.98 -6.52 5.78
N HIS A 67 20.22 -6.33 6.23
CA HIS A 67 21.05 -7.43 6.74
C HIS A 67 20.41 -8.09 7.97
N ALA A 68 19.95 -7.30 8.93
CA ALA A 68 19.27 -7.80 10.12
C ALA A 68 18.00 -8.59 9.76
N LEU A 69 17.16 -8.07 8.86
CA LEU A 69 15.96 -8.76 8.41
C LEU A 69 16.28 -10.08 7.69
N ALA A 70 17.25 -10.09 6.77
CA ALA A 70 17.67 -11.31 6.07
C ALA A 70 18.23 -12.37 7.06
N GLN A 71 18.94 -11.92 8.08
CA GLN A 71 19.44 -12.78 9.14
C GLN A 71 18.31 -13.39 9.96
N VAL A 72 17.34 -12.59 10.42
CA VAL A 72 16.20 -13.06 11.21
C VAL A 72 15.36 -14.06 10.41
N ILE A 73 15.04 -13.75 9.15
CA ILE A 73 14.29 -14.67 8.27
C ILE A 73 15.04 -15.99 8.11
N THR A 74 16.35 -15.94 7.87
CA THR A 74 17.17 -17.16 7.74
C THR A 74 17.14 -17.99 9.02
N TRP A 75 17.28 -17.36 10.21
CA TRP A 75 17.19 -18.04 11.49
C TRP A 75 15.84 -18.70 11.72
N VAL A 76 14.74 -18.02 11.43
CA VAL A 76 13.38 -18.58 11.57
C VAL A 76 13.21 -19.80 10.66
N VAL A 77 13.62 -19.72 9.40
CA VAL A 77 13.55 -20.83 8.45
C VAL A 77 14.39 -22.01 8.93
N LEU A 78 15.62 -21.77 9.40
CA LEU A 78 16.50 -22.83 9.90
C LEU A 78 15.95 -23.50 11.16
N VAL A 79 15.37 -22.73 12.10
CA VAL A 79 14.73 -23.29 13.29
C VAL A 79 13.58 -24.23 12.89
N ILE A 80 12.71 -23.79 11.97
CA ILE A 80 11.60 -24.63 11.48
C ILE A 80 12.15 -25.94 10.86
N VAL A 81 13.15 -25.85 9.99
CA VAL A 81 13.74 -27.02 9.35
C VAL A 81 14.35 -27.96 10.37
N TYR A 82 15.13 -27.48 11.34
CA TYR A 82 15.73 -28.32 12.37
C TYR A 82 14.70 -28.93 13.30
N VAL A 83 13.60 -28.26 13.63
CA VAL A 83 12.49 -28.85 14.39
C VAL A 83 11.84 -29.99 13.62
N LEU A 84 11.52 -29.77 12.34
CA LEU A 84 10.92 -30.83 11.49
C LEU A 84 11.83 -32.03 11.32
N VAL A 85 13.11 -31.79 11.03
CA VAL A 85 14.12 -32.90 10.90
C VAL A 85 14.32 -33.58 12.24
N GLY A 86 14.38 -32.84 13.34
CA GLY A 86 14.48 -33.43 14.69
C GLY A 86 13.29 -34.34 15.02
N MET A 87 12.07 -33.92 14.70
CA MET A 87 10.88 -34.78 14.87
C MET A 87 10.94 -36.01 14.00
N ALA A 88 11.33 -35.90 12.73
CA ALA A 88 11.48 -37.03 11.82
C ALA A 88 12.55 -38.04 12.31
N VAL A 89 13.67 -37.55 12.83
CA VAL A 89 14.73 -38.41 13.43
C VAL A 89 14.22 -39.10 14.68
N LEU A 90 13.52 -38.41 15.58
CA LEU A 90 12.95 -39.03 16.79
C LEU A 90 11.97 -40.17 16.45
N GLU A 91 11.12 -39.94 15.43
CA GLU A 91 10.19 -40.97 14.96
C GLU A 91 10.92 -42.22 14.47
N ARG A 92 12.02 -42.08 13.70
CA ARG A 92 12.86 -43.20 13.23
C ARG A 92 13.64 -43.91 14.36
N LEU A 93 13.90 -43.20 15.45
CA LEU A 93 14.47 -43.78 16.67
C LEU A 93 13.45 -44.52 17.53
N GLY A 94 12.16 -44.58 17.11
CA GLY A 94 11.09 -45.28 17.81
C GLY A 94 10.39 -44.45 18.88
N PHE A 95 10.62 -43.11 18.94
CA PHE A 95 9.87 -42.24 19.87
C PHE A 95 8.51 -41.93 19.29
N GLN A 96 7.47 -41.98 20.11
CA GLN A 96 6.13 -41.61 19.70
C GLN A 96 5.99 -40.06 19.64
N VAL A 97 6.20 -39.48 18.44
CA VAL A 97 6.08 -38.03 18.23
C VAL A 97 4.62 -37.56 18.15
N SER A 98 3.66 -38.51 18.07
CA SER A 98 2.21 -38.20 18.00
C SER A 98 1.74 -37.33 19.18
N GLY A 99 2.32 -37.51 20.36
CA GLY A 99 2.02 -36.65 21.54
C GLY A 99 2.49 -35.21 21.40
N LEU A 100 3.39 -34.88 20.48
CA LEU A 100 3.86 -33.50 20.21
C LEU A 100 3.02 -32.78 19.19
N VAL A 101 2.18 -33.49 18.40
CA VAL A 101 1.36 -32.90 17.34
C VAL A 101 0.34 -31.89 17.89
N ALA A 102 -0.36 -32.24 18.97
CA ALA A 102 -1.37 -31.37 19.55
C ALA A 102 -0.76 -30.06 20.14
N PRO A 103 0.30 -30.11 20.97
CA PRO A 103 0.99 -28.90 21.41
C PRO A 103 1.55 -28.06 20.23
N ALA A 104 2.13 -28.69 19.23
CA ALA A 104 2.66 -28.01 18.05
C ALA A 104 1.55 -27.31 17.25
N ALA A 105 0.36 -27.94 17.10
CA ALA A 105 -0.78 -27.35 16.45
C ALA A 105 -1.29 -26.11 17.21
N VAL A 106 -1.36 -26.16 18.54
CA VAL A 106 -1.74 -25.01 19.39
C VAL A 106 -0.74 -23.85 19.21
N LEU A 107 0.55 -24.15 19.28
CA LEU A 107 1.59 -23.12 19.04
C LEU A 107 1.52 -22.55 17.64
N GLY A 108 1.31 -23.40 16.62
CA GLY A 108 1.13 -22.96 15.24
C GLY A 108 -0.08 -22.05 15.07
N ALA A 109 -1.21 -22.40 15.68
CA ALA A 109 -2.41 -21.57 15.67
C ALA A 109 -2.17 -20.21 16.37
N ALA A 110 -1.51 -20.20 17.53
CA ALA A 110 -1.18 -18.98 18.25
C ALA A 110 -0.28 -18.04 17.43
N LEU A 111 0.75 -18.60 16.78
CA LEU A 111 1.63 -17.87 15.85
C LEU A 111 0.87 -17.36 14.64
N GLY A 112 -0.03 -18.18 14.08
CA GLY A 112 -0.89 -17.81 12.94
C GLY A 112 -1.81 -16.63 13.28
N PHE A 113 -2.49 -16.65 14.42
CA PHE A 113 -3.30 -15.53 14.89
C PHE A 113 -2.45 -14.28 15.17
N GLY A 114 -1.25 -14.45 15.72
CA GLY A 114 -0.31 -13.35 15.92
C GLY A 114 0.16 -12.69 14.62
N ALA A 115 0.33 -13.46 13.54
CA ALA A 115 0.77 -12.99 12.24
C ALA A 115 -0.38 -12.59 11.29
N GLN A 116 -1.64 -12.85 11.64
CA GLN A 116 -2.82 -12.67 10.77
C GLN A 116 -2.88 -11.28 10.11
N ARG A 117 -2.61 -10.22 10.86
CA ARG A 117 -2.64 -8.85 10.33
C ARG A 117 -1.58 -8.61 9.27
N ILE A 118 -0.38 -9.18 9.45
CA ILE A 118 0.72 -9.03 8.47
C ILE A 118 0.35 -9.72 7.16
N VAL A 119 -0.24 -10.92 7.23
CA VAL A 119 -0.70 -11.66 6.05
C VAL A 119 -1.82 -10.89 5.34
N GLN A 120 -2.77 -10.34 6.10
CA GLN A 120 -3.85 -9.51 5.56
C GLN A 120 -3.30 -8.27 4.83
N ASP A 121 -2.33 -7.56 5.43
CA ASP A 121 -1.70 -6.37 4.82
C ASP A 121 -1.03 -6.73 3.49
N ILE A 122 -0.26 -7.83 3.46
CA ILE A 122 0.47 -8.27 2.26
C ILE A 122 -0.48 -8.69 1.15
N LEU A 123 -1.53 -9.46 1.45
CA LEU A 123 -2.52 -9.88 0.46
C LEU A 123 -3.30 -8.67 -0.10
N ALA A 124 -3.73 -7.76 0.78
CA ALA A 124 -4.40 -6.54 0.35
C ALA A 124 -3.49 -5.69 -0.56
N GLY A 125 -2.24 -5.47 -0.16
CA GLY A 125 -1.27 -4.72 -0.97
C GLY A 125 -0.96 -5.38 -2.31
N PHE A 126 -0.89 -6.70 -2.35
CA PHE A 126 -0.74 -7.44 -3.60
C PHE A 126 -1.89 -7.15 -4.58
N PHE A 127 -3.15 -7.20 -4.12
CA PHE A 127 -4.30 -6.89 -4.96
C PHE A 127 -4.36 -5.41 -5.33
N LEU A 128 -4.08 -4.49 -4.42
CA LEU A 128 -4.02 -3.05 -4.71
C LEU A 128 -3.06 -2.74 -5.88
N ILE A 129 -1.87 -3.36 -5.87
CA ILE A 129 -0.84 -3.15 -6.89
C ILE A 129 -1.22 -3.85 -8.21
N THR A 130 -1.68 -5.10 -8.15
CA THR A 130 -1.99 -5.88 -9.36
C THR A 130 -3.22 -5.35 -10.10
N GLU A 131 -4.23 -4.89 -9.37
CA GLU A 131 -5.46 -4.29 -9.92
C GLU A 131 -5.27 -2.81 -10.29
N ARG A 132 -4.13 -2.21 -9.94
CA ARG A 132 -3.83 -0.79 -10.19
C ARG A 132 -4.94 0.12 -9.68
N GLN A 133 -5.38 -0.12 -8.44
CA GLN A 133 -6.46 0.71 -7.85
C GLN A 133 -6.01 2.16 -7.73
N TYR A 134 -4.76 2.39 -7.35
CA TYR A 134 -4.05 3.67 -7.36
C TYR A 134 -2.53 3.44 -7.43
N GLY A 135 -1.78 4.49 -7.74
CA GLY A 135 -0.32 4.47 -7.84
C GLY A 135 0.32 5.74 -7.29
N PHE A 136 1.64 5.81 -7.43
CA PHE A 136 2.43 7.01 -7.07
C PHE A 136 1.89 8.25 -7.79
N GLY A 137 1.66 9.33 -7.04
CA GLY A 137 1.17 10.61 -7.55
C GLY A 137 -0.35 10.72 -7.66
N ASP A 138 -1.11 9.63 -7.49
CA ASP A 138 -2.57 9.70 -7.45
C ASP A 138 -3.05 10.43 -6.19
N VAL A 139 -4.09 11.22 -6.35
CA VAL A 139 -4.83 11.80 -5.22
C VAL A 139 -5.94 10.83 -4.83
N VAL A 140 -5.89 10.37 -3.58
CA VAL A 140 -6.82 9.36 -3.07
C VAL A 140 -7.45 9.77 -1.75
N ARG A 141 -8.63 9.23 -1.51
CA ARG A 141 -9.30 9.24 -0.21
C ARG A 141 -9.49 7.80 0.22
N ILE A 142 -8.84 7.42 1.33
CA ILE A 142 -8.77 6.05 1.85
C ILE A 142 -9.52 5.97 3.17
N ALA A 143 -10.61 5.22 3.21
CA ALA A 143 -11.27 4.90 4.46
C ALA A 143 -10.56 3.75 5.16
N VAL A 144 -10.23 3.94 6.44
CA VAL A 144 -9.45 3.01 7.27
C VAL A 144 -10.32 2.45 8.37
N THR A 145 -10.20 1.15 8.65
CA THR A 145 -10.95 0.49 9.73
C THR A 145 -10.73 1.19 11.07
N GLY A 146 -11.81 1.57 11.75
CA GLY A 146 -11.74 2.19 13.10
C GLY A 146 -11.34 3.67 13.10
N GLN A 147 -11.15 4.29 11.95
CA GLN A 147 -10.89 5.72 11.81
C GLN A 147 -12.15 6.43 11.28
N PRO A 148 -12.68 7.45 11.96
CA PRO A 148 -13.86 8.18 11.48
C PRO A 148 -13.56 9.03 10.25
N GLU A 149 -12.34 9.58 10.16
CA GLU A 149 -11.91 10.41 9.05
C GLU A 149 -11.04 9.61 8.07
N PRO A 150 -11.32 9.70 6.76
CA PRO A 150 -10.51 9.05 5.76
C PRO A 150 -9.15 9.75 5.61
N ALA A 151 -8.10 8.98 5.32
CA ALA A 151 -6.82 9.54 4.90
C ALA A 151 -6.96 10.09 3.47
N GLU A 152 -6.79 11.39 3.28
CA GLU A 152 -6.88 12.05 1.97
C GLU A 152 -5.58 12.74 1.62
N GLY A 153 -5.12 12.57 0.38
CA GLY A 153 -3.91 13.22 -0.11
C GLY A 153 -3.32 12.54 -1.34
N THR A 154 -2.09 12.91 -1.65
CA THR A 154 -1.32 12.33 -2.76
C THR A 154 -0.54 11.11 -2.30
N VAL A 155 -0.63 10.03 -3.05
CA VAL A 155 0.11 8.78 -2.79
C VAL A 155 1.59 9.01 -3.06
N GLU A 156 2.43 8.80 -2.05
CA GLU A 156 3.90 8.89 -2.17
C GLU A 156 4.56 7.54 -2.36
N ASP A 157 3.99 6.49 -1.78
CA ASP A 157 4.53 5.14 -1.92
C ASP A 157 3.45 4.09 -1.67
N VAL A 158 3.54 2.99 -2.39
CA VAL A 158 2.68 1.81 -2.22
C VAL A 158 3.57 0.58 -2.17
N THR A 159 3.66 -0.02 -1.00
CA THR A 159 4.33 -1.29 -0.79
C THR A 159 3.32 -2.42 -0.63
N LEU A 160 3.77 -3.67 -0.51
CA LEU A 160 2.89 -4.80 -0.21
C LEU A 160 2.19 -4.66 1.15
N ARG A 161 2.79 -3.96 2.12
CA ARG A 161 2.26 -3.88 3.47
C ARG A 161 1.54 -2.57 3.78
N ILE A 162 2.06 -1.46 3.27
CA ILE A 162 1.59 -0.11 3.61
C ILE A 162 1.45 0.75 2.37
N THR A 163 0.52 1.69 2.44
CA THR A 163 0.38 2.83 1.54
C THR A 163 0.71 4.10 2.31
N THR A 164 1.50 4.98 1.70
CA THR A 164 1.90 6.27 2.27
C THR A 164 1.26 7.39 1.47
N VAL A 165 0.55 8.29 2.15
CA VAL A 165 -0.19 9.40 1.54
C VAL A 165 0.25 10.71 2.20
N ARG A 166 0.51 11.76 1.41
CA ARG A 166 0.77 13.11 1.92
C ARG A 166 -0.48 13.98 1.74
N ASN A 167 -0.95 14.54 2.84
CA ASN A 167 -2.10 15.44 2.80
C ASN A 167 -1.70 16.89 2.38
N SER A 168 -2.70 17.76 2.24
CA SER A 168 -2.50 19.17 1.86
C SER A 168 -1.71 19.99 2.90
N ASN A 169 -1.64 19.54 4.15
CA ASN A 169 -0.87 20.17 5.23
C ASN A 169 0.60 19.71 5.23
N GLY A 170 0.99 18.78 4.33
CA GLY A 170 2.34 18.22 4.26
C GLY A 170 2.57 17.04 5.20
N GLU A 171 1.55 16.60 5.94
CA GLU A 171 1.67 15.44 6.84
C GLU A 171 1.70 14.14 6.05
N VAL A 172 2.53 13.21 6.49
CA VAL A 172 2.65 11.88 5.90
C VAL A 172 1.82 10.89 6.70
N ILE A 173 0.80 10.34 6.07
CA ILE A 173 -0.11 9.36 6.66
C ILE A 173 0.27 7.98 6.13
N THR A 174 0.62 7.05 7.02
CA THR A 174 0.94 5.68 6.67
C THR A 174 -0.22 4.76 7.05
N VAL A 175 -0.78 4.08 6.08
CA VAL A 175 -1.94 3.19 6.23
C VAL A 175 -1.52 1.74 5.95
N PRO A 176 -1.72 0.79 6.89
CA PRO A 176 -1.58 -0.63 6.60
C PRO A 176 -2.63 -1.08 5.57
N ASN A 177 -2.20 -1.77 4.51
CA ASN A 177 -3.09 -2.09 3.39
C ASN A 177 -4.29 -2.96 3.80
N GLY A 178 -4.10 -3.88 4.75
CA GLY A 178 -5.18 -4.72 5.27
C GLY A 178 -6.25 -3.99 6.10
N GLN A 179 -6.03 -2.72 6.42
CA GLN A 179 -7.00 -1.87 7.11
C GLN A 179 -7.80 -0.98 6.16
N ILE A 180 -7.49 -1.00 4.87
CA ILE A 180 -8.19 -0.23 3.85
C ILE A 180 -9.53 -0.89 3.56
N VAL A 181 -10.62 -0.15 3.79
CA VAL A 181 -12.00 -0.61 3.56
C VAL A 181 -12.54 -0.12 2.22
N LYS A 182 -12.21 1.14 1.87
CA LYS A 182 -12.67 1.79 0.65
C LYS A 182 -11.61 2.74 0.14
N VAL A 183 -11.38 2.70 -1.16
CA VAL A 183 -10.54 3.66 -1.87
C VAL A 183 -11.41 4.47 -2.82
N THR A 184 -11.25 5.79 -2.78
CA THR A 184 -11.77 6.71 -3.81
C THR A 184 -10.57 7.37 -4.47
N ASN A 185 -10.28 7.02 -5.73
CA ASN A 185 -9.24 7.69 -6.51
C ASN A 185 -9.85 8.95 -7.15
N LEU A 186 -9.29 10.11 -6.82
CA LEU A 186 -9.77 11.42 -7.25
C LEU A 186 -9.05 11.94 -8.50
N SER A 187 -8.08 11.19 -9.02
CA SER A 187 -7.22 11.62 -10.13
C SER A 187 -6.90 10.54 -11.15
N LYS A 188 -7.57 9.37 -11.07
CA LYS A 188 -7.34 8.28 -12.02
C LYS A 188 -7.75 8.69 -13.44
N ASP A 189 -6.80 8.61 -14.37
CA ASP A 189 -6.93 8.98 -15.79
C ASP A 189 -7.15 10.49 -16.02
N TRP A 190 -8.01 11.13 -15.29
CA TRP A 190 -8.27 12.58 -15.27
C TRP A 190 -8.84 13.00 -13.92
N ALA A 191 -8.72 14.27 -13.61
CA ALA A 191 -9.28 14.84 -12.37
C ALA A 191 -10.30 15.92 -12.68
N ARG A 192 -11.23 16.13 -11.77
CA ARG A 192 -12.25 17.17 -11.88
C ARG A 192 -11.94 18.32 -10.92
N ALA A 193 -11.73 19.51 -11.45
CA ALA A 193 -11.84 20.74 -10.68
C ALA A 193 -13.32 21.13 -10.63
N ALA A 194 -13.89 21.28 -9.45
CA ALA A 194 -15.25 21.77 -9.24
C ALA A 194 -15.16 23.08 -8.44
N VAL A 195 -15.89 24.08 -8.90
CA VAL A 195 -16.02 25.40 -8.27
C VAL A 195 -17.49 25.68 -8.05
N ASP A 196 -17.91 25.71 -6.79
CA ASP A 196 -19.24 26.11 -6.41
C ASP A 196 -19.26 27.64 -6.21
N VAL A 197 -20.15 28.30 -6.91
CA VAL A 197 -20.27 29.75 -6.99
C VAL A 197 -21.56 30.13 -6.27
N PRO A 198 -21.48 30.64 -5.03
CA PRO A 198 -22.65 31.10 -4.34
C PRO A 198 -23.12 32.43 -4.94
N VAL A 199 -24.41 32.52 -5.27
CA VAL A 199 -25.07 33.74 -5.80
C VAL A 199 -26.41 33.90 -5.13
N PRO A 200 -26.95 35.13 -5.06
CA PRO A 200 -28.30 35.39 -4.51
C PRO A 200 -29.37 34.60 -5.26
N ALA A 201 -30.34 34.03 -4.55
CA ALA A 201 -31.44 33.27 -5.17
C ALA A 201 -32.29 34.13 -6.15
N SER A 202 -32.28 35.49 -6.00
CA SER A 202 -32.94 36.41 -6.90
C SER A 202 -32.16 36.75 -8.18
N ALA A 203 -30.92 36.27 -8.32
CA ALA A 203 -30.07 36.60 -9.46
C ALA A 203 -30.55 35.91 -10.74
N ASP A 204 -30.35 36.55 -11.90
CA ASP A 204 -30.69 35.98 -13.19
C ASP A 204 -29.71 34.85 -13.55
N ILE A 205 -30.19 33.60 -13.43
CA ILE A 205 -29.41 32.38 -13.72
C ILE A 205 -28.84 32.41 -15.15
N LYS A 206 -29.59 32.93 -16.12
CA LYS A 206 -29.15 32.99 -17.52
C LYS A 206 -27.92 33.89 -17.65
N ARG A 207 -27.98 35.07 -17.05
CA ARG A 207 -26.86 36.01 -17.07
C ARG A 207 -25.63 35.45 -16.36
N ILE A 208 -25.81 34.78 -15.21
CA ILE A 208 -24.70 34.18 -14.51
C ILE A 208 -24.06 33.07 -15.34
N ASN A 209 -24.86 32.22 -15.98
CA ASN A 209 -24.31 31.16 -16.85
C ASN A 209 -23.51 31.75 -18.02
N GLU A 210 -23.93 32.86 -18.62
CA GLU A 210 -23.18 33.58 -19.65
C GLU A 210 -21.82 34.04 -19.12
N ILE A 211 -21.80 34.68 -17.95
CA ILE A 211 -20.56 35.17 -17.30
C ILE A 211 -19.60 34.01 -17.01
N LEU A 212 -20.11 32.91 -16.46
CA LEU A 212 -19.29 31.73 -16.13
C LEU A 212 -18.78 31.05 -17.40
N ASP A 213 -19.55 31.03 -18.50
CA ASP A 213 -19.07 30.47 -19.76
C ASP A 213 -17.98 31.32 -20.42
N GLU A 214 -18.08 32.66 -20.30
CA GLU A 214 -17.01 33.59 -20.67
C GLU A 214 -15.74 33.32 -19.88
N VAL A 215 -15.83 33.19 -18.55
CA VAL A 215 -14.70 32.84 -17.67
C VAL A 215 -14.08 31.51 -18.10
N GLY A 216 -14.92 30.50 -18.42
CA GLY A 216 -14.45 29.22 -18.92
C GLY A 216 -13.68 29.33 -20.24
N THR A 217 -14.13 30.21 -21.12
CA THR A 217 -13.50 30.48 -22.42
C THR A 217 -12.16 31.20 -22.25
N GLU A 218 -12.12 32.21 -21.38
CA GLU A 218 -10.89 32.94 -21.03
C GLU A 218 -9.87 32.00 -20.38
N ALA A 219 -10.30 31.15 -19.45
CA ALA A 219 -9.44 30.18 -18.77
C ALA A 219 -8.84 29.16 -19.75
N TYR A 220 -9.63 28.70 -20.73
CA TYR A 220 -9.16 27.75 -21.73
C TYR A 220 -8.19 28.37 -22.74
N SER A 221 -8.28 29.69 -22.93
CA SER A 221 -7.39 30.45 -23.84
C SER A 221 -6.10 30.92 -23.16
N ASP A 222 -5.99 30.76 -21.84
CA ASP A 222 -4.84 31.21 -21.05
C ASP A 222 -3.67 30.20 -21.22
N PRO A 223 -2.48 30.69 -21.69
CA PRO A 223 -1.31 29.82 -21.86
C PRO A 223 -0.83 29.12 -20.57
N GLY A 224 -1.15 29.66 -19.40
CA GLY A 224 -0.77 29.06 -18.10
C GLY A 224 -1.73 27.96 -17.65
N LEU A 225 -3.02 28.04 -18.01
CA LEU A 225 -4.04 27.07 -17.62
C LEU A 225 -4.33 26.01 -18.68
N GLN A 226 -4.32 26.39 -19.94
CA GLN A 226 -4.66 25.53 -21.08
C GLN A 226 -3.90 24.19 -21.05
N PRO A 227 -2.60 24.11 -20.74
CA PRO A 227 -1.88 22.83 -20.67
C PRO A 227 -2.34 21.92 -19.53
N LEU A 228 -3.05 22.43 -18.53
CA LEU A 228 -3.57 21.69 -17.37
C LEU A 228 -5.00 21.20 -17.58
N LEU A 229 -5.70 21.77 -18.57
CA LEU A 229 -7.09 21.48 -18.89
C LEU A 229 -7.19 20.44 -20.00
N LEU A 230 -8.07 19.47 -19.86
CA LEU A 230 -8.39 18.48 -20.91
C LEU A 230 -9.52 18.97 -21.82
N ASP A 231 -10.38 19.83 -21.31
CA ASP A 231 -11.46 20.47 -22.04
C ASP A 231 -11.76 21.88 -21.48
N LYS A 232 -12.60 22.64 -22.21
CA LYS A 232 -13.06 23.94 -21.75
C LYS A 232 -13.89 23.78 -20.47
N PRO A 233 -13.62 24.57 -19.41
CA PRO A 233 -14.48 24.61 -18.23
C PRO A 233 -15.94 24.92 -18.62
N SER A 234 -16.88 24.20 -18.00
CA SER A 234 -18.31 24.31 -18.35
C SER A 234 -19.16 24.45 -17.09
N VAL A 235 -20.31 25.10 -17.26
CA VAL A 235 -21.29 25.26 -16.18
C VAL A 235 -22.19 24.03 -16.14
N MET A 236 -22.30 23.39 -14.97
CA MET A 236 -23.23 22.25 -14.76
C MET A 236 -24.66 22.73 -14.44
N GLY A 237 -24.80 23.93 -13.90
CA GLY A 237 -26.07 24.48 -13.45
C GLY A 237 -26.15 24.65 -11.93
N VAL A 238 -27.37 24.81 -11.42
CA VAL A 238 -27.65 24.96 -10.00
C VAL A 238 -27.51 23.61 -9.30
N GLU A 239 -26.59 23.50 -8.36
CA GLU A 239 -26.32 22.29 -7.57
C GLU A 239 -27.15 22.27 -6.28
N ASP A 240 -27.28 23.43 -5.64
CA ASP A 240 -28.03 23.60 -4.40
C ASP A 240 -28.76 24.93 -4.40
N LEU A 241 -29.96 24.97 -3.80
CA LEU A 241 -30.82 26.15 -3.69
C LEU A 241 -31.34 26.27 -2.28
N THR A 242 -31.02 27.37 -1.65
CA THR A 242 -31.61 27.79 -0.37
C THR A 242 -32.57 28.99 -0.57
N VAL A 243 -33.16 29.49 0.52
CA VAL A 243 -34.09 30.64 0.43
C VAL A 243 -33.39 31.88 -0.10
N ASP A 244 -32.14 32.12 0.31
CA ASP A 244 -31.41 33.35 0.04
C ASP A 244 -30.30 33.18 -0.99
N THR A 245 -29.76 31.97 -1.16
CA THR A 245 -28.62 31.69 -2.03
C THR A 245 -28.84 30.48 -2.90
N MET A 246 -28.25 30.48 -4.09
CA MET A 246 -28.09 29.31 -4.94
C MET A 246 -26.61 29.09 -5.27
N ASN A 247 -26.20 27.83 -5.31
CA ASN A 247 -24.84 27.43 -5.70
C ASN A 247 -24.85 26.94 -7.15
N ILE A 248 -24.15 27.66 -8.01
CA ILE A 248 -23.95 27.22 -9.41
C ILE A 248 -22.60 26.56 -9.53
N ARG A 249 -22.59 25.33 -10.03
CA ARG A 249 -21.36 24.54 -10.17
C ARG A 249 -20.75 24.70 -11.55
N MET A 250 -19.49 25.14 -11.55
CA MET A 250 -18.62 25.12 -12.70
C MET A 250 -17.61 23.99 -12.57
N VAL A 251 -17.36 23.23 -13.65
CA VAL A 251 -16.44 22.12 -13.66
C VAL A 251 -15.44 22.20 -14.79
N ALA A 252 -14.25 21.66 -14.56
CA ALA A 252 -13.24 21.49 -15.58
C ALA A 252 -12.59 20.10 -15.43
N ARG A 253 -12.33 19.42 -16.55
CA ARG A 253 -11.49 18.23 -16.56
C ARG A 253 -10.04 18.65 -16.67
N THR A 254 -9.21 18.10 -15.81
CA THR A 254 -7.81 18.47 -15.68
C THR A 254 -6.90 17.26 -15.75
N LEU A 255 -5.63 17.48 -15.98
CA LEU A 255 -4.61 16.47 -15.75
C LEU A 255 -4.64 16.01 -14.29
N PRO A 256 -4.30 14.73 -14.01
CA PRO A 256 -4.20 14.18 -12.66
C PRO A 256 -3.32 15.06 -11.74
N GLY A 257 -3.78 15.32 -10.53
CA GLY A 257 -3.07 16.13 -9.53
C GLY A 257 -3.16 17.65 -9.75
N LYS A 258 -3.75 18.16 -10.88
CA LYS A 258 -3.86 19.59 -11.18
C LYS A 258 -5.22 20.21 -10.85
N GLN A 259 -6.17 19.41 -10.41
CA GLN A 259 -7.52 19.87 -10.08
C GLN A 259 -7.57 20.98 -9.01
N PHE A 260 -6.64 20.95 -8.07
CA PHE A 260 -6.59 21.93 -7.00
C PHE A 260 -6.05 23.29 -7.49
N ASP A 261 -5.02 23.27 -8.33
CA ASP A 261 -4.42 24.47 -8.90
C ASP A 261 -5.41 25.16 -9.84
N VAL A 262 -5.99 24.38 -10.77
CA VAL A 262 -7.04 24.86 -11.69
C VAL A 262 -8.26 25.37 -10.92
N GLY A 263 -8.70 24.64 -9.90
CA GLY A 263 -9.85 25.07 -9.09
C GLY A 263 -9.62 26.40 -8.36
N ARG A 264 -8.39 26.64 -7.84
CA ARG A 264 -8.04 27.92 -7.22
C ARG A 264 -8.09 29.07 -8.23
N GLU A 265 -7.48 28.87 -9.39
CA GLU A 265 -7.43 29.89 -10.43
C GLU A 265 -8.81 30.20 -10.99
N LEU A 266 -9.65 29.20 -11.23
CA LEU A 266 -11.04 29.39 -11.64
C LEU A 266 -11.84 30.21 -10.62
N ARG A 267 -11.67 29.94 -9.30
CA ARG A 267 -12.35 30.72 -8.25
C ARG A 267 -11.96 32.21 -8.29
N VAL A 268 -10.67 32.49 -8.50
CA VAL A 268 -10.17 33.87 -8.60
C VAL A 268 -10.80 34.57 -9.79
N ARG A 269 -10.85 33.95 -10.95
CA ARG A 269 -11.44 34.49 -12.19
C ARG A 269 -12.95 34.68 -12.05
N VAL A 270 -13.65 33.67 -11.53
CA VAL A 270 -15.10 33.77 -11.26
C VAL A 270 -15.41 34.94 -10.32
N ALA A 271 -14.68 35.02 -9.19
CA ALA A 271 -14.90 36.14 -8.25
C ALA A 271 -14.63 37.51 -8.89
N ALA A 272 -13.62 37.65 -9.74
CA ALA A 272 -13.33 38.86 -10.47
C ALA A 272 -14.44 39.21 -11.49
N ALA A 273 -14.96 38.19 -12.20
CA ALA A 273 -16.05 38.39 -13.18
C ALA A 273 -17.35 38.83 -12.51
N LEU A 274 -17.75 38.14 -11.42
CA LEU A 274 -18.96 38.49 -10.67
C LEU A 274 -18.89 39.90 -10.06
N ARG A 275 -17.72 40.35 -9.57
CA ARG A 275 -17.52 41.72 -9.08
C ARG A 275 -17.67 42.77 -10.19
N ARG A 276 -17.16 42.49 -11.39
CA ARG A 276 -17.30 43.41 -12.55
C ARG A 276 -18.77 43.63 -12.93
N GLU A 277 -19.60 42.62 -12.76
CA GLU A 277 -21.03 42.65 -13.07
C GLU A 277 -21.90 43.09 -11.88
N GLY A 278 -21.30 43.46 -10.75
CA GLY A 278 -22.03 43.91 -9.56
C GLY A 278 -22.82 42.81 -8.84
N ILE A 279 -22.53 41.53 -9.15
CA ILE A 279 -23.11 40.34 -8.51
C ILE A 279 -22.16 39.93 -7.39
N SER A 280 -21.97 40.77 -6.37
CA SER A 280 -21.25 40.38 -5.16
C SER A 280 -22.26 40.16 -4.03
N GLU A 281 -22.01 39.17 -3.15
CA GLU A 281 -22.72 39.10 -1.87
C GLU A 281 -22.63 40.45 -1.21
N ASN A 282 -23.78 41.12 -1.04
CA ASN A 282 -23.88 42.26 -0.10
C ASN A 282 -23.66 41.68 1.30
N SER A 283 -22.63 42.18 1.97
CA SER A 283 -22.26 41.97 3.35
C SER A 283 -23.44 42.15 4.31
#